data_63901bc08b41eb16b04cf816fe223d1d
#
_entry.id   63901bc08b41eb16b04cf816fe223d1d
#
_cell.length_a   1.000
_cell.length_b   1.000
_cell.length_c   1.000
_cell.angle_alpha   90.00
_cell.angle_beta   90.00
_cell.angle_gamma   90.00
#
_symmetry.space_group_name_H-M   'P 1'
#
loop_
_entity.id
_entity.type
_entity.pdbx_description
1 polymer ?
#
loop_
_entity_poly.entity_id
_entity_poly.type
_entity_poly.pdbx_seq_one_letter_code
_entity_poly.pdbx_strand_id
1 'polypeptide(L)'
;MKSGMCDKGNEIKERMTVMKYVTFTVPCYNSESYMRRCVDSLLVGGKDVEIILIDDGSTDGTAAIADEYTVKYPDIVRTVHKKNGGHGSGVNKGLELAQGIYFKVVDSDDWLDENACLQLLGQIKEFCGGGRCEFGEDIPDLFVCNYVYDHLDEGTSRVMDYRNVFPDRKMCNWNTIGHFRPSQYLIMHALMFRTDVLRKSGVKLPEHTFYVDNLFSYQPLPFVESIFYMDLDLYHYYLGRDDQSVNEKVLMKRIDQQIKVTDMVARCVDLGEVKKKYPKLAVYMMRNISIMLSISSIHLLLIHNAEAWQKRKNMWNRVRDYDRALYYRLRCSTVSGLTYLPGRLGGKITVGGYRFAKKIYQFQ
;
A
#
# COMPACT_ATOMS: atom_id res chain seq x y z
N MET A 1 -8.44 -9.25 -74.01
CA MET A 1 -8.92 -9.80 -72.76
C MET A 1 -7.84 -9.58 -71.70
N LYS A 2 -8.00 -8.55 -70.87
CA LYS A 2 -7.09 -8.26 -69.74
C LYS A 2 -7.93 -8.39 -68.48
N SER A 3 -7.60 -9.41 -67.66
CA SER A 3 -8.19 -9.61 -66.35
C SER A 3 -7.57 -8.67 -65.36
N GLY A 4 -8.39 -7.80 -64.76
CA GLY A 4 -7.96 -6.97 -63.65
C GLY A 4 -7.80 -7.80 -62.37
N MET A 5 -6.62 -7.86 -61.84
CA MET A 5 -6.37 -8.30 -60.46
C MET A 5 -6.61 -7.12 -59.53
N CYS A 6 -7.62 -7.23 -58.74
CA CYS A 6 -7.96 -6.30 -57.65
C CYS A 6 -7.05 -6.64 -56.47
N ASP A 7 -6.06 -5.81 -56.23
CA ASP A 7 -5.15 -5.90 -55.10
C ASP A 7 -5.89 -5.36 -53.85
N LYS A 8 -6.40 -6.28 -53.02
CA LYS A 8 -6.90 -5.94 -51.69
C LYS A 8 -5.70 -5.87 -50.75
N GLY A 9 -5.10 -4.70 -50.73
CA GLY A 9 -4.11 -4.35 -49.68
C GLY A 9 -4.72 -4.49 -48.29
N ASN A 10 -4.30 -5.50 -47.60
CA ASN A 10 -4.63 -5.79 -46.24
C ASN A 10 -3.91 -4.75 -45.35
N GLU A 11 -4.52 -3.59 -45.06
CA GLU A 11 -4.07 -2.68 -44.05
C GLU A 11 -4.32 -3.29 -42.66
N ILE A 12 -3.43 -4.17 -42.26
CA ILE A 12 -3.26 -4.50 -40.83
C ILE A 12 -2.57 -3.25 -40.24
N LYS A 13 -3.35 -2.28 -39.78
CA LYS A 13 -2.89 -1.29 -38.83
C LYS A 13 -2.53 -2.03 -37.56
N GLU A 14 -1.25 -2.39 -37.41
CA GLU A 14 -0.70 -2.68 -36.09
C GLU A 14 -1.03 -1.50 -35.20
N ARG A 15 -2.00 -1.67 -34.30
CA ARG A 15 -2.19 -0.76 -33.17
C ARG A 15 -0.89 -0.83 -32.38
N MET A 16 0.02 0.12 -32.60
CA MET A 16 1.13 0.32 -31.68
C MET A 16 0.53 0.50 -30.31
N THR A 17 0.63 -0.52 -29.49
CA THR A 17 0.16 -0.47 -28.10
C THR A 17 1.00 0.60 -27.42
N VAL A 18 0.40 1.74 -27.08
CA VAL A 18 1.08 2.82 -26.36
C VAL A 18 1.54 2.25 -25.03
N MET A 19 2.85 2.32 -24.78
CA MET A 19 3.44 1.84 -23.52
C MET A 19 2.81 2.60 -22.36
N LYS A 20 2.33 1.88 -21.36
CA LYS A 20 1.84 2.45 -20.10
C LYS A 20 2.96 2.43 -19.07
N TYR A 21 3.33 3.60 -18.56
CA TYR A 21 4.38 3.71 -17.55
C TYR A 21 3.87 3.33 -16.16
N VAL A 22 2.65 3.76 -15.83
CA VAL A 22 2.04 3.49 -14.53
C VAL A 22 0.62 2.95 -14.71
N THR A 23 0.29 1.88 -13.99
CA THR A 23 -1.09 1.49 -13.72
C THR A 23 -1.48 2.01 -12.35
N PHE A 24 -2.46 2.92 -12.31
CA PHE A 24 -3.17 3.28 -11.10
C PHE A 24 -4.37 2.34 -10.93
N THR A 25 -4.42 1.64 -9.80
CA THR A 25 -5.59 0.83 -9.43
C THR A 25 -6.37 1.54 -8.35
N VAL A 26 -7.66 1.74 -8.59
CA VAL A 26 -8.58 2.43 -7.67
C VAL A 26 -9.67 1.46 -7.24
N PRO A 27 -9.53 0.81 -6.06
CA PRO A 27 -10.61 0.03 -5.47
C PRO A 27 -11.75 0.96 -5.03
N CYS A 28 -12.97 0.73 -5.55
CA CYS A 28 -14.14 1.54 -5.28
C CYS A 28 -15.24 0.69 -4.63
N TYR A 29 -15.81 1.16 -3.54
CA TYR A 29 -16.99 0.59 -2.92
C TYR A 29 -17.80 1.68 -2.23
N ASN A 30 -18.98 1.98 -2.76
CA ASN A 30 -19.85 3.08 -2.30
C ASN A 30 -19.08 4.40 -2.18
N SER A 31 -18.43 4.80 -3.28
CA SER A 31 -17.49 5.92 -3.35
C SER A 31 -18.02 7.10 -4.20
N GLU A 32 -19.31 7.15 -4.52
CA GLU A 32 -19.87 8.17 -5.42
C GLU A 32 -19.55 9.60 -5.01
N SER A 33 -19.43 9.86 -3.70
CA SER A 33 -19.15 11.19 -3.14
C SER A 33 -17.70 11.64 -3.29
N TYR A 34 -16.76 10.72 -3.55
CA TYR A 34 -15.32 11.00 -3.47
C TYR A 34 -14.56 10.70 -4.77
N MET A 35 -14.94 9.62 -5.47
CA MET A 35 -14.12 9.03 -6.53
C MET A 35 -13.82 9.97 -7.71
N ARG A 36 -14.65 10.99 -7.97
CA ARG A 36 -14.40 11.94 -9.06
C ARG A 36 -13.08 12.69 -8.83
N ARG A 37 -12.87 13.23 -7.62
CA ARG A 37 -11.60 13.91 -7.26
C ARG A 37 -10.40 12.97 -7.42
N CYS A 38 -10.54 11.73 -6.96
CA CYS A 38 -9.50 10.72 -7.12
C CYS A 38 -9.15 10.54 -8.59
N VAL A 39 -10.13 10.17 -9.42
CA VAL A 39 -9.90 9.85 -10.83
C VAL A 39 -9.39 11.07 -11.61
N ASP A 40 -9.96 12.25 -11.37
CA ASP A 40 -9.53 13.48 -12.06
C ASP A 40 -8.05 13.79 -11.79
N SER A 41 -7.56 13.58 -10.56
CA SER A 41 -6.15 13.76 -10.22
C SER A 41 -5.19 12.79 -10.95
N LEU A 42 -5.68 11.62 -11.35
CA LEU A 42 -4.89 10.62 -12.07
C LEU A 42 -4.86 10.87 -13.58
N LEU A 43 -5.88 11.54 -14.13
CA LEU A 43 -6.00 11.81 -15.57
C LEU A 43 -4.90 12.74 -16.09
N VAL A 44 -4.21 13.49 -15.22
CA VAL A 44 -3.07 14.34 -15.58
C VAL A 44 -1.97 13.57 -16.30
N GLY A 45 -1.83 12.27 -16.05
CA GLY A 45 -0.87 11.40 -16.72
C GLY A 45 -1.19 11.12 -18.20
N GLY A 46 -2.40 11.44 -18.67
CA GLY A 46 -2.79 11.28 -20.07
C GLY A 46 -2.61 9.83 -20.57
N LYS A 47 -2.10 9.68 -21.79
CA LYS A 47 -1.90 8.36 -22.42
C LYS A 47 -0.75 7.54 -21.81
N ASP A 48 0.07 8.14 -20.98
CA ASP A 48 1.20 7.47 -20.33
C ASP A 48 0.77 6.56 -19.18
N VAL A 49 -0.45 6.74 -18.69
CA VAL A 49 -0.99 5.95 -17.56
C VAL A 49 -2.17 5.08 -17.99
N GLU A 50 -2.40 4.04 -17.21
CA GLU A 50 -3.62 3.25 -17.18
C GLU A 50 -4.29 3.45 -15.82
N ILE A 51 -5.59 3.71 -15.81
CA ILE A 51 -6.40 3.82 -14.59
C ILE A 51 -7.41 2.69 -14.60
N ILE A 52 -7.32 1.79 -13.61
CA ILE A 52 -8.24 0.67 -13.47
C ILE A 52 -9.17 0.94 -12.30
N LEU A 53 -10.42 1.27 -12.58
CA LEU A 53 -11.46 1.44 -11.59
C LEU A 53 -12.07 0.07 -11.28
N ILE A 54 -11.94 -0.39 -10.04
CA ILE A 54 -12.49 -1.67 -9.60
C ILE A 54 -13.70 -1.40 -8.72
N ASP A 55 -14.89 -1.45 -9.32
CA ASP A 55 -16.14 -1.41 -8.57
C ASP A 55 -16.37 -2.76 -7.88
N ASP A 56 -16.23 -2.78 -6.58
CA ASP A 56 -16.34 -3.96 -5.73
C ASP A 56 -17.79 -4.22 -5.29
N GLY A 57 -18.74 -4.12 -6.23
CA GLY A 57 -20.16 -4.39 -6.02
C GLY A 57 -20.85 -3.28 -5.23
N SER A 58 -20.64 -2.04 -5.62
CA SER A 58 -21.29 -0.86 -5.04
C SER A 58 -22.80 -0.87 -5.22
N THR A 59 -23.52 -0.21 -4.32
CA THR A 59 -24.98 -0.07 -4.32
C THR A 59 -25.45 1.36 -4.51
N ASP A 60 -24.50 2.31 -4.59
CA ASP A 60 -24.71 3.73 -4.90
C ASP A 60 -24.37 4.05 -6.36
N GLY A 61 -24.16 5.31 -6.70
CA GLY A 61 -23.80 5.78 -8.05
C GLY A 61 -22.37 5.46 -8.51
N THR A 62 -21.55 4.78 -7.72
CA THR A 62 -20.13 4.49 -8.01
C THR A 62 -19.94 3.79 -9.36
N ALA A 63 -20.73 2.74 -9.65
CA ALA A 63 -20.64 1.98 -10.90
C ALA A 63 -20.90 2.88 -12.12
N ALA A 64 -21.95 3.69 -12.08
CA ALA A 64 -22.32 4.60 -13.16
C ALA A 64 -21.24 5.67 -13.42
N ILE A 65 -20.63 6.20 -12.35
CA ILE A 65 -19.51 7.16 -12.45
C ILE A 65 -18.29 6.48 -13.10
N ALA A 66 -17.97 5.25 -12.71
CA ALA A 66 -16.84 4.52 -13.28
C ALA A 66 -17.01 4.27 -14.78
N ASP A 67 -18.24 3.92 -15.22
CA ASP A 67 -18.57 3.74 -16.64
C ASP A 67 -18.51 5.05 -17.42
N GLU A 68 -18.97 6.17 -16.82
CA GLU A 68 -18.84 7.50 -17.41
C GLU A 68 -17.39 7.83 -17.76
N TYR A 69 -16.46 7.59 -16.82
CA TYR A 69 -15.01 7.81 -17.05
C TYR A 69 -14.45 6.89 -18.14
N THR A 70 -14.86 5.63 -18.18
CA THR A 70 -14.43 4.68 -19.22
C THR A 70 -14.88 5.13 -20.60
N VAL A 71 -16.13 5.61 -20.75
CA VAL A 71 -16.65 6.14 -22.02
C VAL A 71 -15.92 7.42 -22.43
N LYS A 72 -15.65 8.31 -21.48
CA LYS A 72 -14.99 9.60 -21.73
C LYS A 72 -13.51 9.47 -22.05
N TYR A 73 -12.81 8.51 -21.44
CA TYR A 73 -11.37 8.32 -21.55
C TYR A 73 -10.98 6.86 -21.90
N PRO A 74 -11.44 6.30 -23.03
CA PRO A 74 -11.33 4.87 -23.33
C PRO A 74 -9.89 4.36 -23.49
N ASP A 75 -8.93 5.24 -23.79
CA ASP A 75 -7.51 4.91 -23.93
C ASP A 75 -6.74 4.93 -22.59
N ILE A 76 -7.37 5.44 -21.51
CA ILE A 76 -6.74 5.70 -20.22
C ILE A 76 -7.43 4.95 -19.10
N VAL A 77 -8.78 4.98 -19.06
CA VAL A 77 -9.60 4.44 -17.99
C VAL A 77 -10.26 3.14 -18.42
N ARG A 78 -10.21 2.15 -17.55
CA ARG A 78 -10.92 0.89 -17.67
C ARG A 78 -11.65 0.57 -16.37
N THR A 79 -12.93 0.23 -16.46
CA THR A 79 -13.73 -0.21 -15.32
C THR A 79 -13.88 -1.73 -15.28
N VAL A 80 -13.89 -2.27 -14.08
CA VAL A 80 -14.17 -3.67 -13.79
C VAL A 80 -15.20 -3.75 -12.67
N HIS A 81 -16.40 -4.24 -12.98
CA HIS A 81 -17.41 -4.55 -11.97
C HIS A 81 -17.24 -5.97 -11.47
N LYS A 82 -17.27 -6.17 -10.18
CA LYS A 82 -17.16 -7.50 -9.57
C LYS A 82 -18.06 -7.63 -8.33
N LYS A 83 -18.35 -8.87 -7.94
CA LYS A 83 -18.96 -9.12 -6.64
C LYS A 83 -18.04 -8.64 -5.52
N ASN A 84 -18.64 -8.03 -4.48
CA ASN A 84 -17.87 -7.55 -3.34
C ASN A 84 -16.96 -8.62 -2.74
N GLY A 85 -15.70 -8.29 -2.61
CA GLY A 85 -14.64 -9.10 -2.00
C GLY A 85 -13.78 -8.29 -1.04
N GLY A 86 -14.08 -7.00 -0.89
CA GLY A 86 -13.33 -6.05 -0.06
C GLY A 86 -12.12 -5.46 -0.77
N HIS A 87 -11.52 -4.44 -0.16
CA HIS A 87 -10.42 -3.64 -0.70
C HIS A 87 -9.29 -4.49 -1.30
N GLY A 88 -8.78 -5.48 -0.56
CA GLY A 88 -7.70 -6.35 -1.03
C GLY A 88 -8.04 -7.11 -2.31
N SER A 89 -9.31 -7.50 -2.48
CA SER A 89 -9.78 -8.14 -3.72
C SER A 89 -9.72 -7.19 -4.92
N GLY A 90 -10.03 -5.89 -4.70
CA GLY A 90 -9.89 -4.85 -5.71
C GLY A 90 -8.43 -4.66 -6.13
N VAL A 91 -7.52 -4.55 -5.16
CA VAL A 91 -6.07 -4.43 -5.41
C VAL A 91 -5.53 -5.65 -6.17
N ASN A 92 -5.90 -6.88 -5.77
CA ASN A 92 -5.50 -8.10 -6.46
C ASN A 92 -5.96 -8.09 -7.92
N LYS A 93 -7.20 -7.68 -8.16
CA LYS A 93 -7.77 -7.62 -9.53
C LYS A 93 -7.08 -6.57 -10.37
N GLY A 94 -6.75 -5.41 -9.79
CA GLY A 94 -5.97 -4.38 -10.45
C GLY A 94 -4.58 -4.87 -10.85
N LEU A 95 -3.86 -5.55 -9.95
CA LEU A 95 -2.53 -6.11 -10.23
C LEU A 95 -2.57 -7.22 -11.31
N GLU A 96 -3.61 -8.04 -11.30
CA GLU A 96 -3.85 -9.06 -12.35
C GLU A 96 -3.93 -8.42 -13.73
N LEU A 97 -4.63 -7.29 -13.84
CA LEU A 97 -4.95 -6.61 -15.10
C LEU A 97 -3.91 -5.56 -15.51
N ALA A 98 -3.02 -5.14 -14.61
CA ALA A 98 -2.08 -4.06 -14.83
C ALA A 98 -1.18 -4.28 -16.05
N GLN A 99 -1.05 -3.25 -16.90
CA GLN A 99 -0.19 -3.21 -18.08
C GLN A 99 0.99 -2.24 -17.92
N GLY A 100 0.94 -1.35 -16.93
CA GLY A 100 1.98 -0.38 -16.64
C GLY A 100 3.25 -1.04 -16.12
N ILE A 101 4.39 -0.40 -16.42
CA ILE A 101 5.70 -0.79 -15.88
C ILE A 101 5.67 -0.74 -14.36
N TYR A 102 5.03 0.29 -13.82
CA TYR A 102 4.82 0.48 -12.38
C TYR A 102 3.37 0.33 -11.99
N PHE A 103 3.14 -0.07 -10.76
CA PHE A 103 1.83 -0.27 -10.17
C PHE A 103 1.69 0.56 -8.89
N LYS A 104 0.63 1.32 -8.80
CA LYS A 104 0.27 2.10 -7.61
C LYS A 104 -1.20 1.93 -7.28
N VAL A 105 -1.49 1.68 -6.02
CA VAL A 105 -2.87 1.72 -5.49
C VAL A 105 -3.18 3.15 -5.08
N VAL A 106 -4.37 3.63 -5.43
CA VAL A 106 -4.92 4.89 -4.95
C VAL A 106 -6.32 4.61 -4.42
N ASP A 107 -6.57 4.91 -3.15
CA ASP A 107 -7.87 4.72 -2.54
C ASP A 107 -8.87 5.73 -3.11
N SER A 108 -10.12 5.32 -3.29
CA SER A 108 -11.12 6.11 -4.03
C SER A 108 -11.54 7.42 -3.35
N ASP A 109 -11.20 7.60 -2.08
CA ASP A 109 -11.43 8.82 -1.29
C ASP A 109 -10.20 9.74 -1.21
N ASP A 110 -9.05 9.28 -1.72
CA ASP A 110 -7.78 9.99 -1.76
C ASP A 110 -7.49 10.60 -3.14
N TRP A 111 -6.39 11.35 -3.29
CA TRP A 111 -5.98 11.91 -4.59
C TRP A 111 -4.47 12.09 -4.66
N LEU A 112 -3.96 12.35 -5.87
CA LEU A 112 -2.56 12.71 -6.09
C LEU A 112 -2.43 14.22 -6.37
N ASP A 113 -1.31 14.82 -5.93
CA ASP A 113 -0.91 16.14 -6.43
C ASP A 113 -0.52 16.04 -7.91
N GLU A 114 -1.16 16.86 -8.74
CA GLU A 114 -0.99 16.81 -10.20
C GLU A 114 0.44 17.14 -10.63
N ASN A 115 1.07 18.14 -10.02
CA ASN A 115 2.44 18.54 -10.35
C ASN A 115 3.45 17.49 -9.91
N ALA A 116 3.28 16.90 -8.72
CA ALA A 116 4.12 15.83 -8.23
C ALA A 116 3.96 14.57 -9.12
N CYS A 117 2.75 14.27 -9.55
CA CYS A 117 2.47 13.16 -10.47
C CYS A 117 3.17 13.34 -11.82
N LEU A 118 3.11 14.55 -12.41
CA LEU A 118 3.81 14.86 -13.66
C LEU A 118 5.34 14.77 -13.51
N GLN A 119 5.90 15.24 -12.39
CA GLN A 119 7.35 15.12 -12.12
C GLN A 119 7.75 13.64 -11.99
N LEU A 120 6.97 12.83 -11.29
CA LEU A 120 7.21 11.39 -11.16
C LEU A 120 7.17 10.69 -12.51
N LEU A 121 6.16 10.97 -13.34
CA LEU A 121 6.05 10.41 -14.69
C LEU A 121 7.21 10.84 -15.59
N GLY A 122 7.66 12.10 -15.49
CA GLY A 122 8.85 12.62 -16.18
C GLY A 122 10.08 11.79 -15.82
N GLN A 123 10.31 11.56 -14.53
CA GLN A 123 11.45 10.76 -14.06
C GLN A 123 11.38 9.28 -14.51
N ILE A 124 10.19 8.68 -14.51
CA ILE A 124 10.00 7.31 -15.02
C ILE A 124 10.35 7.25 -16.51
N LYS A 125 9.92 8.23 -17.30
CA LYS A 125 10.23 8.31 -18.73
C LYS A 125 11.73 8.46 -18.99
N GLU A 126 12.45 9.22 -18.17
CA GLU A 126 13.91 9.35 -18.25
C GLU A 126 14.59 7.99 -18.06
N PHE A 127 14.20 7.22 -17.03
CA PHE A 127 14.69 5.85 -16.83
C PHE A 127 14.36 4.93 -18.00
N CYS A 128 13.19 5.11 -18.62
CA CYS A 128 12.73 4.30 -19.74
C CYS A 128 13.26 4.76 -21.10
N GLY A 129 14.20 5.70 -21.18
CA GLY A 129 14.81 6.14 -22.44
C GLY A 129 13.81 6.64 -23.50
N GLY A 130 12.70 7.28 -23.06
CA GLY A 130 11.70 7.85 -23.95
C GLY A 130 10.92 6.86 -24.81
N GLY A 131 10.71 5.62 -24.34
CA GLY A 131 9.85 4.65 -25.01
C GLY A 131 10.56 3.37 -25.53
N ARG A 132 11.82 3.18 -25.17
CA ARG A 132 12.60 1.98 -25.48
C ARG A 132 12.94 1.15 -24.23
N CYS A 133 12.00 1.06 -23.28
CA CYS A 133 12.18 0.10 -22.18
C CYS A 133 12.03 -1.34 -22.70
N GLU A 134 13.09 -1.89 -23.23
CA GLU A 134 13.37 -3.28 -22.93
C GLU A 134 13.64 -3.30 -21.42
N PHE A 135 12.99 -4.21 -20.68
CA PHE A 135 13.11 -4.32 -19.22
C PHE A 135 14.59 -4.45 -18.83
N GLY A 136 15.32 -3.33 -18.79
CA GLY A 136 16.73 -3.24 -18.52
C GLY A 136 17.00 -3.13 -17.02
N GLU A 137 18.19 -3.53 -16.61
CA GLU A 137 18.66 -3.58 -15.22
C GLU A 137 18.71 -2.21 -14.53
N ASP A 138 18.48 -1.11 -15.23
CA ASP A 138 18.73 0.27 -14.78
C ASP A 138 17.49 1.03 -14.26
N ILE A 139 16.28 0.42 -14.25
CA ILE A 139 15.09 1.08 -13.72
C ILE A 139 14.82 0.67 -12.26
N PRO A 140 14.36 1.60 -11.39
CA PRO A 140 14.09 1.27 -9.98
C PRO A 140 13.02 0.19 -9.83
N ASP A 141 13.22 -0.73 -8.89
CA ASP A 141 12.18 -1.68 -8.48
C ASP A 141 11.05 -1.02 -7.67
N LEU A 142 11.41 0.07 -6.97
CA LEU A 142 10.52 0.78 -6.09
C LEU A 142 10.77 2.29 -6.17
N PHE A 143 9.74 3.04 -6.51
CA PHE A 143 9.68 4.47 -6.21
C PHE A 143 9.04 4.68 -4.84
N VAL A 144 9.64 5.59 -4.06
CA VAL A 144 9.09 6.09 -2.80
C VAL A 144 8.85 7.59 -2.95
N CYS A 145 7.66 8.06 -2.60
CA CYS A 145 7.32 9.47 -2.50
C CYS A 145 6.74 9.77 -1.12
N ASN A 146 6.64 11.04 -0.77
CA ASN A 146 5.95 11.47 0.43
C ASN A 146 4.45 11.25 0.30
N TYR A 147 3.78 11.25 1.44
CA TYR A 147 2.33 11.37 1.51
C TYR A 147 1.93 12.41 2.56
N VAL A 148 0.76 12.96 2.38
CA VAL A 148 0.22 14.04 3.21
C VAL A 148 -1.04 13.52 3.91
N TYR A 149 -1.09 13.64 5.23
CA TYR A 149 -2.34 13.49 5.97
C TYR A 149 -3.13 14.79 5.86
N ASP A 150 -4.29 14.74 5.23
CA ASP A 150 -5.18 15.90 5.06
C ASP A 150 -6.41 15.78 5.94
N HIS A 151 -6.50 16.66 6.94
CA HIS A 151 -7.67 16.86 7.78
C HIS A 151 -8.50 18.00 7.20
N LEU A 152 -9.28 17.72 6.15
CA LEU A 152 -10.03 18.75 5.43
C LEU A 152 -11.00 19.51 6.34
N ASP A 153 -11.63 18.82 7.30
CA ASP A 153 -12.57 19.40 8.24
C ASP A 153 -11.90 20.39 9.21
N GLU A 154 -10.61 20.19 9.51
CA GLU A 154 -9.80 21.03 10.39
C GLU A 154 -8.94 22.04 9.63
N GLY A 155 -8.85 21.91 8.30
CA GLY A 155 -7.98 22.73 7.45
C GLY A 155 -6.49 22.54 7.76
N THR A 156 -6.09 21.38 8.26
CA THR A 156 -4.70 21.06 8.61
C THR A 156 -4.16 19.93 7.76
N SER A 157 -2.87 19.98 7.42
CA SER A 157 -2.18 18.92 6.73
C SER A 157 -0.82 18.62 7.34
N ARG A 158 -0.38 17.37 7.24
CA ARG A 158 0.92 16.90 7.76
C ARG A 158 1.63 16.02 6.74
N VAL A 159 2.78 16.47 6.29
CA VAL A 159 3.65 15.71 5.39
C VAL A 159 4.40 14.61 6.14
N MET A 160 4.45 13.45 5.55
CA MET A 160 5.28 12.31 5.97
C MET A 160 6.36 12.08 4.90
N ASP A 161 7.55 12.62 5.16
CA ASP A 161 8.72 12.52 4.28
C ASP A 161 9.68 11.39 4.69
N TYR A 162 10.61 11.04 3.78
CA TYR A 162 11.61 9.99 4.01
C TYR A 162 13.05 10.47 3.77
N ARG A 163 13.32 11.78 3.80
CA ARG A 163 14.65 12.40 3.56
C ARG A 163 15.76 11.87 4.46
N ASN A 164 15.42 11.42 5.66
CA ASN A 164 16.37 10.79 6.59
C ASN A 164 16.61 9.30 6.31
N VAL A 165 15.83 8.70 5.42
CA VAL A 165 15.90 7.27 5.09
C VAL A 165 16.53 7.06 3.72
N PHE A 166 16.05 7.79 2.71
CA PHE A 166 16.47 7.63 1.33
C PHE A 166 17.12 8.91 0.79
N PRO A 167 18.18 8.82 -0.01
CA PRO A 167 18.74 9.97 -0.71
C PRO A 167 17.77 10.44 -1.81
N ASP A 168 17.48 11.74 -1.83
CA ASP A 168 16.59 12.32 -2.86
C ASP A 168 17.20 12.19 -4.25
N ARG A 169 16.38 11.73 -5.22
CA ARG A 169 16.71 11.58 -6.65
C ARG A 169 18.01 10.81 -6.90
N LYS A 170 18.29 9.79 -6.10
CA LYS A 170 19.45 8.92 -6.27
C LYS A 170 19.04 7.47 -6.06
N MET A 171 19.58 6.59 -6.91
CA MET A 171 19.43 5.15 -6.73
C MET A 171 20.08 4.71 -5.43
N CYS A 172 19.37 3.89 -4.67
CA CYS A 172 19.88 3.27 -3.45
C CYS A 172 19.32 1.85 -3.31
N ASN A 173 19.72 1.14 -2.29
CA ASN A 173 19.21 -0.18 -1.93
C ASN A 173 19.08 -0.30 -0.41
N TRP A 174 18.50 -1.40 0.06
CA TRP A 174 18.26 -1.61 1.48
C TRP A 174 19.50 -1.57 2.37
N ASN A 175 20.71 -1.78 1.84
CA ASN A 175 21.95 -1.72 2.61
C ASN A 175 22.47 -0.29 2.77
N THR A 176 22.07 0.62 1.89
CA THR A 176 22.54 2.02 1.88
C THR A 176 21.57 3.00 2.52
N ILE A 177 20.33 2.58 2.85
CA ILE A 177 19.35 3.44 3.51
C ILE A 177 19.80 3.97 4.88
N GLY A 178 19.24 5.13 5.26
CA GLY A 178 19.35 5.70 6.62
C GLY A 178 18.46 4.99 7.63
N HIS A 179 18.03 5.73 8.65
CA HIS A 179 17.24 5.18 9.76
C HIS A 179 15.83 5.76 9.77
N PHE A 180 14.82 4.89 9.84
CA PHE A 180 13.44 5.29 10.06
C PHE A 180 13.24 5.84 11.49
N ARG A 181 12.57 6.99 11.61
CA ARG A 181 12.12 7.52 12.91
C ARG A 181 11.06 6.61 13.54
N PRO A 182 10.80 6.69 14.85
CA PRO A 182 9.80 5.83 15.52
C PRO A 182 8.39 5.84 14.91
N SER A 183 7.92 6.99 14.44
CA SER A 183 6.61 7.16 13.81
C SER A 183 6.62 6.98 12.29
N GLN A 184 7.77 6.68 11.69
CA GLN A 184 7.96 6.65 10.24
C GLN A 184 7.99 5.20 9.75
N TYR A 185 7.09 4.84 8.86
CA TYR A 185 7.00 3.52 8.23
C TYR A 185 6.45 3.67 6.81
N LEU A 186 6.80 2.72 5.97
CA LEU A 186 6.33 2.68 4.58
C LEU A 186 4.89 2.17 4.56
N ILE A 187 4.00 2.96 4.03
CA ILE A 187 2.60 2.58 3.78
C ILE A 187 2.33 2.52 2.28
N MET A 188 1.24 1.91 1.89
CA MET A 188 0.83 1.73 0.49
C MET A 188 0.84 3.06 -0.29
N HIS A 189 0.43 4.14 0.36
CA HIS A 189 0.34 5.47 -0.25
C HIS A 189 1.70 6.04 -0.70
N ALA A 190 2.79 5.72 0.03
CA ALA A 190 4.14 6.16 -0.32
C ALA A 190 4.80 5.34 -1.44
N LEU A 191 4.28 4.15 -1.73
CA LEU A 191 4.96 3.14 -2.54
C LEU A 191 4.38 3.06 -3.95
N MET A 192 5.29 2.91 -4.93
CA MET A 192 4.95 2.52 -6.29
C MET A 192 5.97 1.48 -6.75
N PHE A 193 5.54 0.24 -6.84
CA PHE A 193 6.39 -0.89 -7.19
C PHE A 193 6.44 -1.09 -8.71
N ARG A 194 7.57 -1.56 -9.21
CA ARG A 194 7.61 -2.17 -10.53
C ARG A 194 6.68 -3.39 -10.56
N THR A 195 5.85 -3.47 -11.58
CA THR A 195 4.74 -4.44 -11.63
C THR A 195 5.21 -5.89 -11.58
N ASP A 196 6.34 -6.21 -12.23
CA ASP A 196 6.94 -7.54 -12.21
C ASP A 196 7.49 -7.92 -10.83
N VAL A 197 8.04 -6.95 -10.06
CA VAL A 197 8.50 -7.17 -8.69
C VAL A 197 7.34 -7.53 -7.77
N LEU A 198 6.20 -6.83 -7.89
CA LEU A 198 4.98 -7.20 -7.16
C LEU A 198 4.51 -8.61 -7.52
N ARG A 199 4.45 -8.93 -8.80
CA ARG A 199 4.05 -10.27 -9.26
C ARG A 199 5.01 -11.35 -8.77
N LYS A 200 6.32 -11.09 -8.83
CA LYS A 200 7.38 -12.01 -8.33
C LYS A 200 7.27 -12.22 -6.81
N SER A 201 6.83 -11.23 -6.06
CA SER A 201 6.66 -11.35 -4.60
C SER A 201 5.53 -12.30 -4.21
N GLY A 202 4.64 -12.64 -5.14
CA GLY A 202 3.47 -13.48 -4.88
C GLY A 202 2.48 -12.86 -3.90
N VAL A 203 2.51 -11.52 -3.71
CA VAL A 203 1.58 -10.84 -2.80
C VAL A 203 0.14 -11.05 -3.25
N LYS A 204 -0.66 -11.59 -2.35
CA LYS A 204 -2.09 -11.80 -2.56
C LYS A 204 -2.83 -11.40 -1.30
N LEU A 205 -3.64 -10.37 -1.41
CA LEU A 205 -4.37 -9.81 -0.29
C LEU A 205 -5.63 -10.65 0.00
N PRO A 206 -5.93 -10.95 1.27
CA PRO A 206 -7.13 -11.70 1.63
C PRO A 206 -8.40 -10.89 1.37
N GLU A 207 -9.43 -11.57 0.89
CA GLU A 207 -10.76 -10.98 0.69
C GLU A 207 -11.46 -10.67 2.02
N HIS A 208 -12.42 -9.74 2.00
CA HIS A 208 -13.23 -9.33 3.14
C HIS A 208 -12.41 -9.05 4.42
N THR A 209 -11.21 -8.50 4.24
CA THR A 209 -10.27 -8.25 5.33
C THR A 209 -9.78 -6.81 5.26
N PHE A 210 -9.86 -6.08 6.38
CA PHE A 210 -9.27 -4.74 6.53
C PHE A 210 -7.79 -4.82 6.87
N TYR A 211 -7.07 -3.70 6.77
CA TYR A 211 -5.64 -3.57 7.11
C TYR A 211 -4.69 -4.35 6.20
N VAL A 212 -5.17 -4.77 5.04
CA VAL A 212 -4.39 -5.55 4.05
C VAL A 212 -3.31 -4.72 3.35
N ASP A 213 -3.40 -3.40 3.39
CA ASP A 213 -2.39 -2.42 3.01
C ASP A 213 -1.04 -2.70 3.70
N ASN A 214 -1.08 -3.16 4.96
CA ASN A 214 0.13 -3.59 5.68
C ASN A 214 0.81 -4.80 5.01
N LEU A 215 0.06 -5.75 4.49
CA LEU A 215 0.62 -6.90 3.78
C LEU A 215 1.17 -6.47 2.41
N PHE A 216 0.43 -5.61 1.69
CA PHE A 216 0.87 -5.04 0.41
C PHE A 216 2.18 -4.26 0.55
N SER A 217 2.31 -3.46 1.61
CA SER A 217 3.50 -2.64 1.87
C SER A 217 4.70 -3.43 2.40
N TYR A 218 4.49 -4.65 2.90
CA TYR A 218 5.50 -5.42 3.61
C TYR A 218 6.06 -6.59 2.81
N GLN A 219 5.19 -7.45 2.25
CA GLN A 219 5.59 -8.71 1.62
C GLN A 219 6.52 -8.51 0.40
N PRO A 220 6.37 -7.48 -0.46
CA PRO A 220 7.22 -7.29 -1.63
C PRO A 220 8.64 -6.77 -1.31
N LEU A 221 8.87 -6.18 -0.14
CA LEU A 221 10.13 -5.47 0.16
C LEU A 221 11.41 -6.29 -0.05
N PRO A 222 11.48 -7.60 0.29
CA PRO A 222 12.68 -8.41 0.04
C PRO A 222 13.00 -8.66 -1.44
N PHE A 223 12.05 -8.42 -2.33
CA PHE A 223 12.20 -8.60 -3.78
C PHE A 223 12.66 -7.30 -4.47
N VAL A 224 12.72 -6.19 -3.74
CA VAL A 224 13.21 -4.89 -4.20
C VAL A 224 14.72 -4.84 -4.04
N GLU A 225 15.44 -4.65 -5.14
CA GLU A 225 16.91 -4.54 -5.18
C GLU A 225 17.36 -3.09 -5.35
N SER A 226 16.53 -2.26 -6.03
CA SER A 226 16.81 -0.86 -6.30
C SER A 226 15.62 0.03 -5.90
N ILE A 227 15.95 1.15 -5.26
CA ILE A 227 14.98 2.12 -4.71
C ILE A 227 15.34 3.51 -5.22
N PHE A 228 14.33 4.26 -5.63
CA PHE A 228 14.47 5.66 -5.99
C PHE A 228 13.45 6.49 -5.20
N TYR A 229 13.95 7.39 -4.37
CA TYR A 229 13.11 8.29 -3.59
C TYR A 229 13.02 9.65 -4.29
N MET A 230 11.83 10.20 -4.34
CA MET A 230 11.59 11.57 -4.76
C MET A 230 10.91 12.32 -3.62
N ASP A 231 11.51 13.42 -3.18
CA ASP A 231 10.95 14.31 -2.15
C ASP A 231 9.77 15.11 -2.73
N LEU A 232 8.69 14.39 -3.05
CA LEU A 232 7.46 14.90 -3.63
C LEU A 232 6.29 14.54 -2.73
N ASP A 233 5.48 15.51 -2.35
CA ASP A 233 4.24 15.35 -1.62
C ASP A 233 3.15 14.86 -2.59
N LEU A 234 3.29 13.58 -3.01
CA LEU A 234 2.53 13.02 -4.11
C LEU A 234 1.11 12.60 -3.73
N TYR A 235 0.97 11.91 -2.60
CA TYR A 235 -0.27 11.25 -2.21
C TYR A 235 -0.95 12.01 -1.09
N HIS A 236 -2.19 12.39 -1.28
CA HIS A 236 -3.02 13.06 -0.29
C HIS A 236 -4.01 12.07 0.31
N TYR A 237 -3.80 11.76 1.59
CA TYR A 237 -4.60 10.83 2.37
C TYR A 237 -5.64 11.61 3.17
N TYR A 238 -6.90 11.48 2.77
CA TYR A 238 -8.02 12.15 3.44
C TYR A 238 -8.33 11.50 4.79
N LEU A 239 -8.25 12.27 5.87
CA LEU A 239 -8.60 11.88 7.23
C LEU A 239 -9.73 12.74 7.78
N GLY A 240 -10.49 12.18 8.75
CA GLY A 240 -11.53 12.90 9.50
C GLY A 240 -12.91 12.24 9.49
N ARG A 241 -13.16 11.24 8.64
CA ARG A 241 -14.46 10.54 8.62
C ARG A 241 -14.54 9.51 9.77
N ASP A 242 -15.73 9.43 10.39
CA ASP A 242 -16.01 8.51 11.51
C ASP A 242 -15.96 7.02 11.14
N ASP A 243 -16.15 6.70 9.84
CA ASP A 243 -16.22 5.32 9.32
C ASP A 243 -14.86 4.75 8.92
N GLN A 244 -13.80 5.57 8.94
CA GLN A 244 -12.46 5.16 8.52
C GLN A 244 -11.88 4.05 9.40
N SER A 245 -11.09 3.19 8.77
CA SER A 245 -10.49 2.01 9.40
C SER A 245 -9.50 2.33 10.53
N VAL A 246 -8.93 3.53 10.52
CA VAL A 246 -8.00 4.04 11.54
C VAL A 246 -8.68 4.43 12.87
N ASN A 247 -10.01 4.58 12.88
CA ASN A 247 -10.74 4.92 14.10
C ASN A 247 -10.63 3.79 15.14
N GLU A 248 -10.26 4.12 16.39
CA GLU A 248 -10.04 3.16 17.49
C GLU A 248 -11.27 2.26 17.75
N LYS A 249 -12.49 2.83 17.68
CA LYS A 249 -13.73 2.07 17.88
C LYS A 249 -13.96 1.07 16.72
N VAL A 250 -13.65 1.49 15.49
CA VAL A 250 -13.75 0.62 14.30
C VAL A 250 -12.72 -0.50 14.39
N LEU A 251 -11.49 -0.20 14.79
CA LEU A 251 -10.43 -1.20 14.95
C LEU A 251 -10.79 -2.22 16.03
N MET A 252 -11.34 -1.80 17.18
CA MET A 252 -11.79 -2.73 18.20
C MET A 252 -12.90 -3.67 17.73
N LYS A 253 -13.84 -3.19 16.91
CA LYS A 253 -14.88 -4.03 16.28
C LYS A 253 -14.31 -5.04 15.28
N ARG A 254 -13.20 -4.70 14.62
CA ARG A 254 -12.53 -5.48 13.57
C ARG A 254 -11.24 -6.16 14.06
N ILE A 255 -11.07 -6.30 15.38
CA ILE A 255 -9.81 -6.78 15.99
C ILE A 255 -9.35 -8.14 15.46
N ASP A 256 -10.29 -9.03 15.11
CA ASP A 256 -9.96 -10.34 14.56
C ASP A 256 -9.30 -10.25 13.19
N GLN A 257 -9.67 -9.26 12.37
CA GLN A 257 -9.05 -9.01 11.09
C GLN A 257 -7.64 -8.39 11.27
N GLN A 258 -7.48 -7.46 12.21
CA GLN A 258 -6.17 -6.93 12.58
C GLN A 258 -5.23 -8.05 13.05
N ILE A 259 -5.70 -8.98 13.90
CA ILE A 259 -4.91 -10.13 14.34
C ILE A 259 -4.55 -11.04 13.17
N LYS A 260 -5.50 -11.30 12.25
CA LYS A 260 -5.28 -12.10 11.05
C LYS A 260 -4.17 -11.52 10.19
N VAL A 261 -4.24 -10.22 9.89
CA VAL A 261 -3.22 -9.55 9.07
C VAL A 261 -1.87 -9.49 9.80
N THR A 262 -1.86 -9.21 11.11
CA THR A 262 -0.63 -9.26 11.92
C THR A 262 0.05 -10.64 11.84
N ASP A 263 -0.72 -11.73 11.93
CA ASP A 263 -0.21 -13.10 11.81
C ASP A 263 0.32 -13.38 10.38
N MET A 264 -0.37 -12.90 9.34
CA MET A 264 0.08 -13.03 7.94
C MET A 264 1.39 -12.29 7.72
N VAL A 265 1.50 -11.02 8.16
CA VAL A 265 2.73 -10.22 8.04
C VAL A 265 3.91 -10.85 8.79
N ALA A 266 3.66 -11.44 9.98
CA ALA A 266 4.71 -12.10 10.75
C ALA A 266 5.28 -13.35 10.07
N ARG A 267 4.54 -13.95 9.10
CA ARG A 267 4.88 -15.24 8.47
C ARG A 267 5.19 -15.18 6.98
N CYS A 268 4.78 -14.09 6.29
CA CYS A 268 4.87 -14.04 4.83
C CYS A 268 6.32 -13.97 4.31
N VAL A 269 7.29 -13.70 5.19
CA VAL A 269 8.72 -13.53 4.84
C VAL A 269 9.61 -14.18 5.90
N ASP A 270 10.64 -14.91 5.46
CA ASP A 270 11.71 -15.39 6.34
C ASP A 270 12.70 -14.25 6.64
N LEU A 271 12.58 -13.66 7.84
CA LEU A 271 13.48 -12.57 8.27
C LEU A 271 14.93 -13.02 8.44
N GLY A 272 15.21 -14.32 8.63
CA GLY A 272 16.55 -14.86 8.67
C GLY A 272 17.25 -14.74 7.33
N GLU A 273 16.55 -15.10 6.26
CA GLU A 273 17.05 -14.96 4.88
C GLU A 273 17.16 -13.48 4.48
N VAL A 274 16.18 -12.67 4.79
CA VAL A 274 16.26 -11.22 4.54
C VAL A 274 17.47 -10.61 5.24
N LYS A 275 17.76 -11.00 6.48
CA LYS A 275 18.89 -10.48 7.24
C LYS A 275 20.24 -10.79 6.59
N LYS A 276 20.39 -11.94 5.93
CA LYS A 276 21.62 -12.30 5.22
C LYS A 276 21.90 -11.34 4.06
N LYS A 277 20.88 -10.98 3.28
CA LYS A 277 21.00 -10.10 2.11
C LYS A 277 20.89 -8.62 2.46
N TYR A 278 19.93 -8.27 3.32
CA TYR A 278 19.53 -6.90 3.65
C TYR A 278 19.35 -6.71 5.17
N PRO A 279 20.40 -6.61 5.96
CA PRO A 279 20.30 -6.52 7.42
C PRO A 279 19.49 -5.31 7.92
N LYS A 280 19.58 -4.16 7.25
CA LYS A 280 18.78 -2.96 7.61
C LYS A 280 17.30 -3.16 7.32
N LEU A 281 16.97 -3.81 6.20
CA LEU A 281 15.57 -4.17 5.88
C LEU A 281 15.02 -5.13 6.93
N ALA A 282 15.76 -6.15 7.33
CA ALA A 282 15.31 -7.10 8.35
C ALA A 282 14.99 -6.41 9.69
N VAL A 283 15.77 -5.40 10.09
CA VAL A 283 15.49 -4.57 11.27
C VAL A 283 14.20 -3.78 11.09
N TYR A 284 14.01 -3.14 9.93
CA TYR A 284 12.79 -2.42 9.58
C TYR A 284 11.57 -3.35 9.61
N MET A 285 11.65 -4.52 8.98
CA MET A 285 10.56 -5.49 8.89
C MET A 285 10.20 -6.07 10.27
N MET A 286 11.18 -6.39 11.10
CA MET A 286 10.95 -6.82 12.49
C MET A 286 10.23 -5.73 13.31
N ARG A 287 10.64 -4.46 13.13
CA ARG A 287 9.97 -3.32 13.78
C ARG A 287 8.51 -3.19 13.34
N ASN A 288 8.21 -3.42 12.05
CA ASN A 288 6.84 -3.39 11.54
C ASN A 288 5.95 -4.46 12.22
N ILE A 289 6.44 -5.69 12.31
CA ILE A 289 5.75 -6.76 13.07
C ILE A 289 5.54 -6.32 14.52
N SER A 290 6.55 -5.71 15.16
CA SER A 290 6.43 -5.21 16.53
C SER A 290 5.34 -4.17 16.69
N ILE A 291 5.21 -3.23 15.75
CA ILE A 291 4.16 -2.21 15.76
C ILE A 291 2.78 -2.88 15.65
N MET A 292 2.58 -3.78 14.69
CA MET A 292 1.31 -4.48 14.49
C MET A 292 0.90 -5.34 15.70
N LEU A 293 1.87 -6.05 16.31
CA LEU A 293 1.65 -6.79 17.56
C LEU A 293 1.29 -5.85 18.71
N SER A 294 1.91 -4.66 18.78
CA SER A 294 1.62 -3.67 19.80
C SER A 294 0.21 -3.11 19.65
N ILE A 295 -0.17 -2.71 18.44
CA ILE A 295 -1.52 -2.22 18.13
C ILE A 295 -2.56 -3.29 18.53
N SER A 296 -2.39 -4.53 18.05
CA SER A 296 -3.30 -5.64 18.36
C SER A 296 -3.37 -5.92 19.86
N SER A 297 -2.22 -5.96 20.56
CA SER A 297 -2.18 -6.24 22.00
C SER A 297 -2.86 -5.14 22.83
N ILE A 298 -2.65 -3.87 22.49
CA ILE A 298 -3.24 -2.72 23.17
C ILE A 298 -4.75 -2.73 23.01
N HIS A 299 -5.27 -2.91 21.78
CA HIS A 299 -6.71 -2.88 21.54
C HIS A 299 -7.42 -4.08 22.18
N LEU A 300 -6.78 -5.26 22.22
CA LEU A 300 -7.32 -6.40 22.99
C LEU A 300 -7.37 -6.11 24.48
N LEU A 301 -6.43 -5.36 25.04
CA LEU A 301 -6.47 -4.92 26.43
C LEU A 301 -7.55 -3.86 26.68
N LEU A 302 -7.83 -2.97 25.71
CA LEU A 302 -8.89 -1.97 25.78
C LEU A 302 -10.29 -2.61 25.72
N ILE A 303 -10.48 -3.68 24.94
CA ILE A 303 -11.72 -4.49 24.91
C ILE A 303 -12.00 -5.12 26.27
N HIS A 304 -10.99 -5.46 27.04
CA HIS A 304 -11.00 -5.79 28.46
C HIS A 304 -11.97 -6.94 28.87
N ASN A 305 -12.10 -7.98 28.08
CA ASN A 305 -12.86 -9.19 28.43
C ASN A 305 -11.98 -10.47 28.38
N ALA A 306 -12.49 -11.60 28.87
CA ALA A 306 -11.74 -12.86 28.93
C ALA A 306 -11.35 -13.37 27.53
N GLU A 307 -12.21 -13.23 26.54
CA GLU A 307 -11.96 -13.62 25.16
C GLU A 307 -10.79 -12.82 24.55
N ALA A 308 -10.79 -11.49 24.73
CA ALA A 308 -9.70 -10.62 24.24
C ALA A 308 -8.35 -10.99 24.89
N TRP A 309 -8.33 -11.31 26.18
CA TRP A 309 -7.13 -11.81 26.85
C TRP A 309 -6.63 -13.12 26.24
N GLN A 310 -7.53 -14.03 25.93
CA GLN A 310 -7.18 -15.31 25.31
C GLN A 310 -6.70 -15.11 23.85
N LYS A 311 -7.35 -14.23 23.07
CA LYS A 311 -6.92 -13.85 21.71
C LYS A 311 -5.51 -13.28 21.72
N ARG A 312 -5.20 -12.37 22.66
CA ARG A 312 -3.85 -11.79 22.83
C ARG A 312 -2.80 -12.88 23.11
N LYS A 313 -3.08 -13.79 24.04
CA LYS A 313 -2.20 -14.93 24.34
C LYS A 313 -1.99 -15.82 23.12
N ASN A 314 -3.06 -16.15 22.42
CA ASN A 314 -3.02 -17.00 21.23
C ASN A 314 -2.20 -16.35 20.09
N MET A 315 -2.36 -15.04 19.85
CA MET A 315 -1.59 -14.31 18.85
C MET A 315 -0.07 -14.42 19.12
N TRP A 316 0.37 -14.20 20.35
CA TRP A 316 1.77 -14.33 20.73
C TRP A 316 2.27 -15.78 20.69
N ASN A 317 1.44 -16.75 21.05
CA ASN A 317 1.78 -18.17 20.93
C ASN A 317 1.99 -18.56 19.46
N ARG A 318 1.13 -18.09 18.53
CA ARG A 318 1.32 -18.36 17.09
C ARG A 318 2.67 -17.85 16.58
N VAL A 319 3.10 -16.66 16.98
CA VAL A 319 4.45 -16.14 16.62
C VAL A 319 5.53 -17.06 17.18
N ARG A 320 5.43 -17.50 18.44
CA ARG A 320 6.41 -18.40 19.07
C ARG A 320 6.47 -19.76 18.38
N ASP A 321 5.31 -20.31 18.02
CA ASP A 321 5.19 -21.63 17.42
C ASP A 321 5.68 -21.63 15.96
N TYR A 322 5.59 -20.48 15.29
CA TYR A 322 6.14 -20.26 13.96
C TYR A 322 7.66 -20.05 13.98
N ASP A 323 8.15 -19.08 14.76
CA ASP A 323 9.57 -18.76 14.89
C ASP A 323 9.90 -18.32 16.33
N ARG A 324 10.59 -19.21 17.07
CA ARG A 324 11.02 -18.94 18.45
C ARG A 324 12.04 -17.81 18.53
N ALA A 325 12.94 -17.68 17.56
CA ALA A 325 13.97 -16.65 17.58
C ALA A 325 13.33 -15.26 17.37
N LEU A 326 12.41 -15.15 16.41
CA LEU A 326 11.61 -13.95 16.20
C LEU A 326 10.79 -13.61 17.46
N TYR A 327 10.11 -14.59 18.07
CA TYR A 327 9.34 -14.39 19.31
C TYR A 327 10.19 -13.77 20.42
N TYR A 328 11.36 -14.33 20.71
CA TYR A 328 12.22 -13.80 21.77
C TYR A 328 12.77 -12.41 21.43
N ARG A 329 13.11 -12.13 20.17
CA ARG A 329 13.52 -10.78 19.74
C ARG A 329 12.40 -9.77 19.92
N LEU A 330 11.17 -10.08 19.46
CA LEU A 330 10.00 -9.23 19.64
C LEU A 330 9.68 -9.02 21.12
N ARG A 331 9.84 -10.06 21.93
CA ARG A 331 9.54 -10.05 23.36
C ARG A 331 10.54 -9.24 24.20
N CYS A 332 11.83 -9.31 23.86
CA CYS A 332 12.90 -8.79 24.70
C CYS A 332 13.57 -7.52 24.14
N SER A 333 13.47 -7.27 22.83
CA SER A 333 14.26 -6.22 22.17
C SER A 333 13.40 -5.19 21.41
N THR A 334 12.08 -5.24 21.51
CA THR A 334 11.19 -4.32 20.82
C THR A 334 10.05 -3.82 21.71
N VAL A 335 9.36 -2.77 21.26
CA VAL A 335 8.22 -2.15 21.98
C VAL A 335 7.08 -3.15 22.22
N SER A 336 6.88 -4.11 21.30
CA SER A 336 5.81 -5.10 21.47
C SER A 336 5.95 -5.95 22.73
N GLY A 337 7.16 -6.19 23.20
CA GLY A 337 7.40 -6.88 24.48
C GLY A 337 6.79 -6.15 25.67
N LEU A 338 6.84 -4.81 25.68
CA LEU A 338 6.22 -3.98 26.72
C LEU A 338 4.68 -4.06 26.66
N THR A 339 4.13 -4.32 25.50
CA THR A 339 2.67 -4.49 25.34
C THR A 339 2.17 -5.89 25.70
N TYR A 340 3.07 -6.81 26.03
CA TYR A 340 2.76 -8.19 26.45
C TYR A 340 3.24 -8.50 27.88
N LEU A 341 3.20 -7.53 28.77
CA LEU A 341 3.47 -7.75 30.18
C LEU A 341 2.49 -8.76 30.79
N PRO A 342 2.94 -9.64 31.72
CA PRO A 342 2.12 -10.69 32.28
C PRO A 342 1.08 -10.16 33.28
N GLY A 343 -0.03 -10.91 33.38
CA GLY A 343 -1.07 -10.69 34.38
C GLY A 343 -1.87 -9.39 34.22
N ARG A 344 -2.85 -9.19 35.09
CA ARG A 344 -3.74 -8.01 35.07
C ARG A 344 -3.00 -6.70 35.33
N LEU A 345 -1.98 -6.74 36.20
CA LEU A 345 -1.17 -5.55 36.50
C LEU A 345 -0.37 -5.10 35.27
N GLY A 346 0.27 -6.06 34.57
CA GLY A 346 0.97 -5.77 33.32
C GLY A 346 0.06 -5.18 32.25
N GLY A 347 -1.19 -5.66 32.13
CA GLY A 347 -2.18 -5.08 31.24
C GLY A 347 -2.53 -3.62 31.58
N LYS A 348 -2.71 -3.31 32.88
CA LYS A 348 -2.98 -1.93 33.36
C LYS A 348 -1.81 -0.98 33.04
N ILE A 349 -0.55 -1.43 33.25
CA ILE A 349 0.66 -0.66 32.92
C ILE A 349 0.72 -0.37 31.40
N THR A 350 0.47 -1.40 30.57
CA THR A 350 0.45 -1.23 29.10
C THR A 350 -0.59 -0.20 28.66
N VAL A 351 -1.82 -0.31 29.15
CA VAL A 351 -2.91 0.66 28.79
C VAL A 351 -2.60 2.05 29.31
N GLY A 352 -2.06 2.18 30.53
CA GLY A 352 -1.61 3.47 31.08
C GLY A 352 -0.54 4.12 30.22
N GLY A 353 0.48 3.36 29.83
CA GLY A 353 1.55 3.82 28.93
C GLY A 353 1.02 4.25 27.55
N TYR A 354 0.09 3.48 26.97
CA TYR A 354 -0.57 3.83 25.72
C TYR A 354 -1.34 5.15 25.79
N ARG A 355 -2.18 5.31 26.84
CA ARG A 355 -2.96 6.55 27.06
C ARG A 355 -2.06 7.76 27.24
N PHE A 356 -0.93 7.60 27.95
CA PHE A 356 0.06 8.65 28.12
C PHE A 356 0.74 9.00 26.80
N ALA A 357 1.19 8.01 26.03
CA ALA A 357 1.79 8.21 24.70
C ALA A 357 0.80 8.88 23.73
N LYS A 358 -0.46 8.44 23.69
CA LYS A 358 -1.52 9.06 22.88
C LYS A 358 -1.70 10.55 23.18
N LYS A 359 -1.64 10.94 24.47
CA LYS A 359 -1.75 12.33 24.90
C LYS A 359 -0.55 13.19 24.45
N ILE A 360 0.67 12.62 24.46
CA ILE A 360 1.89 13.36 24.08
C ILE A 360 2.05 13.46 22.55
N TYR A 361 1.84 12.36 21.84
CA TYR A 361 2.12 12.27 20.41
C TYR A 361 0.92 12.51 19.52
N GLN A 362 -0.25 12.79 20.09
CA GLN A 362 -1.51 12.97 19.35
C GLN A 362 -1.73 11.89 18.29
N PHE A 363 -1.46 10.63 18.66
CA PHE A 363 -1.80 9.51 17.79
C PHE A 363 -3.33 9.47 17.62
N GLN A 364 -3.78 9.57 16.38
CA GLN A 364 -5.18 9.31 16.02
C GLN A 364 -5.47 7.84 16.05
#